data_02411827da86bbadaea7576225306836
#
_entry.id   02411827da86bbadaea7576225306836
#
_cell.length_a   1.000
_cell.length_b   1.000
_cell.length_c   1.000
_cell.angle_alpha   90.00
_cell.angle_beta   90.00
_cell.angle_gamma   90.00
#
_symmetry.space_group_name_H-M   'P 1'
#
loop_
_entity.id
_entity.type
_entity.pdbx_description
1 polymer ?
#
loop_
_entity_poly.entity_id
_entity_poly.type
_entity_poly.pdbx_seq_one_letter_code
_entity_poly.pdbx_strand_id
1 'polypeptide(L)'
;LILYALIFVLAFCSIVYELLLGQTLSAFFGNTVLRYSVTIGLYMASMGLGALYLQWRRARSSVLRLQVVEILLTVCGGGSVVGIFLLDGAGLPTLPLSIWAHFLIIVIGVLTGMEIPLLIEIRNRDRRSSETSVLGVDYIGAFAGTLVFAFYFYPTFGLVPSAFLVSLLNAVVGMLLLTQRGKLGSGERGRFHTLLAGQALLLAVLALLLWRADAISEMCLSLYLGSS
;
A
#
# COMPACT_ATOMS: atom_id res chain seq x y z
N LEU A 1 21.97 -0.52 6.38
CA LEU A 1 21.15 0.63 6.78
C LEU A 1 19.97 0.83 5.83
N ILE A 2 20.20 0.93 4.51
CA ILE A 2 19.15 1.18 3.49
C ILE A 2 18.00 0.17 3.59
N LEU A 3 18.28 -1.13 3.74
CA LEU A 3 17.25 -2.15 3.80
C LEU A 3 16.34 -2.00 5.04
N TYR A 4 16.89 -1.58 6.19
CA TYR A 4 16.07 -1.27 7.37
C TYR A 4 15.19 -0.06 7.17
N ALA A 5 15.68 0.97 6.46
CA ALA A 5 14.87 2.12 6.09
C ALA A 5 13.73 1.72 5.16
N LEU A 6 13.97 0.81 4.18
CA LEU A 6 12.92 0.26 3.33
C LEU A 6 11.87 -0.50 4.14
N ILE A 7 12.28 -1.39 5.05
CA ILE A 7 11.37 -2.14 5.92
C ILE A 7 10.50 -1.19 6.75
N PHE A 8 11.10 -0.18 7.37
CA PHE A 8 10.40 0.81 8.17
C PHE A 8 9.34 1.56 7.35
N VAL A 9 9.70 2.05 6.15
CA VAL A 9 8.77 2.83 5.30
C VAL A 9 7.66 1.94 4.75
N LEU A 10 7.95 0.69 4.36
CA LEU A 10 6.93 -0.24 3.90
C LEU A 10 5.93 -0.59 4.99
N ALA A 11 6.41 -0.89 6.21
CA ALA A 11 5.53 -1.13 7.36
C ALA A 11 4.66 0.10 7.70
N PHE A 12 5.25 1.29 7.62
CA PHE A 12 4.53 2.55 7.75
C PHE A 12 3.41 2.66 6.71
N CYS A 13 3.71 2.43 5.42
CA CYS A 13 2.71 2.50 4.35
C CYS A 13 1.62 1.44 4.52
N SER A 14 1.98 0.22 4.88
CA SER A 14 1.07 -0.91 5.08
C SER A 14 -0.03 -0.59 6.09
N ILE A 15 0.36 -0.12 7.29
CA ILE A 15 -0.62 0.21 8.34
C ILE A 15 -1.47 1.43 7.95
N VAL A 16 -0.91 2.40 7.25
CA VAL A 16 -1.68 3.56 6.81
C VAL A 16 -2.71 3.18 5.76
N TYR A 17 -2.41 2.26 4.83
CA TYR A 17 -3.42 1.72 3.91
C TYR A 17 -4.56 1.02 4.65
N GLU A 18 -4.24 0.21 5.66
CA GLU A 18 -5.25 -0.46 6.50
C GLU A 18 -6.17 0.55 7.17
N LEU A 19 -5.61 1.57 7.81
CA LEU A 19 -6.37 2.62 8.51
C LEU A 19 -7.18 3.49 7.55
N LEU A 20 -6.62 3.84 6.39
CA LEU A 20 -7.34 4.57 5.32
C LEU A 20 -8.57 3.81 4.85
N LEU A 21 -8.45 2.52 4.58
CA LEU A 21 -9.56 1.68 4.15
C LEU A 21 -10.61 1.54 5.25
N GLY A 22 -10.18 1.30 6.51
CA GLY A 22 -11.08 1.25 7.66
C GLY A 22 -11.86 2.56 7.85
N GLN A 23 -11.18 3.70 7.75
CA GLN A 23 -11.81 5.01 7.86
C GLN A 23 -12.77 5.30 6.70
N THR A 24 -12.37 4.94 5.47
CA THR A 24 -13.22 5.10 4.29
C THR A 24 -14.49 4.25 4.41
N LEU A 25 -14.38 2.97 4.80
CA LEU A 25 -15.55 2.12 5.00
C LEU A 25 -16.46 2.64 6.12
N SER A 26 -15.86 3.18 7.19
CA SER A 26 -16.62 3.79 8.27
C SER A 26 -17.39 5.02 7.80
N ALA A 27 -16.80 5.86 6.94
CA ALA A 27 -17.45 7.03 6.39
C ALA A 27 -18.63 6.67 5.48
N PHE A 28 -18.48 5.66 4.60
CA PHE A 28 -19.54 5.28 3.64
C PHE A 28 -20.64 4.42 4.24
N PHE A 29 -20.30 3.51 5.14
CA PHE A 29 -21.25 2.49 5.62
C PHE A 29 -21.63 2.64 7.09
N GLY A 30 -21.11 3.65 7.79
CA GLY A 30 -21.37 3.87 9.22
C GLY A 30 -20.81 2.75 10.10
N ASN A 31 -21.21 2.71 11.37
CA ASN A 31 -20.81 1.73 12.37
C ASN A 31 -19.28 1.52 12.44
N THR A 32 -18.57 2.54 12.90
CA THR A 32 -17.11 2.63 12.94
C THR A 32 -16.45 1.39 13.56
N VAL A 33 -16.96 0.90 14.70
CA VAL A 33 -16.38 -0.25 15.40
C VAL A 33 -16.44 -1.50 14.52
N LEU A 34 -17.61 -1.79 13.93
CA LEU A 34 -17.78 -2.94 13.06
C LEU A 34 -16.87 -2.85 11.83
N ARG A 35 -16.83 -1.68 11.18
CA ARG A 35 -16.05 -1.49 9.93
C ARG A 35 -14.57 -1.62 10.19
N TYR A 36 -14.04 -1.00 11.25
CA TYR A 36 -12.63 -1.17 11.60
C TYR A 36 -12.31 -2.61 11.99
N SER A 37 -13.13 -3.28 12.80
CA SER A 37 -12.91 -4.67 13.20
C SER A 37 -12.86 -5.61 12.00
N VAL A 38 -13.80 -5.47 11.06
CA VAL A 38 -13.82 -6.28 9.82
C VAL A 38 -12.64 -5.96 8.93
N THR A 39 -12.31 -4.68 8.74
CA THR A 39 -11.16 -4.25 7.93
C THR A 39 -9.86 -4.81 8.48
N ILE A 40 -9.58 -4.63 9.77
CA ILE A 40 -8.36 -5.12 10.43
C ILE A 40 -8.28 -6.65 10.29
N GLY A 41 -9.36 -7.37 10.64
CA GLY A 41 -9.37 -8.83 10.57
C GLY A 41 -9.15 -9.37 9.16
N LEU A 42 -9.82 -8.77 8.17
CA LEU A 42 -9.72 -9.16 6.76
C LEU A 42 -8.34 -8.82 6.19
N TYR A 43 -7.81 -7.64 6.52
CA TYR A 43 -6.48 -7.20 6.10
C TYR A 43 -5.39 -8.12 6.66
N MET A 44 -5.40 -8.40 7.97
CA MET A 44 -4.45 -9.30 8.61
C MET A 44 -4.53 -10.73 8.03
N ALA A 45 -5.74 -11.26 7.82
CA ALA A 45 -5.91 -12.57 7.18
C ALA A 45 -5.33 -12.58 5.76
N SER A 46 -5.56 -11.52 4.99
CA SER A 46 -5.03 -11.36 3.63
C SER A 46 -3.51 -11.23 3.60
N MET A 47 -2.91 -10.51 4.57
CA MET A 47 -1.45 -10.47 4.73
C MET A 47 -0.88 -11.87 4.99
N GLY A 48 -1.51 -12.65 5.87
CA GLY A 48 -1.14 -14.04 6.09
C GLY A 48 -1.17 -14.89 4.82
N LEU A 49 -2.22 -14.74 4.01
CA LEU A 49 -2.33 -15.42 2.70
C LEU A 49 -1.24 -14.99 1.73
N GLY A 50 -0.89 -13.70 1.68
CA GLY A 50 0.21 -13.18 0.86
C GLY A 50 1.57 -13.78 1.23
N ALA A 51 1.87 -13.83 2.53
CA ALA A 51 3.08 -14.44 3.04
C ALA A 51 3.16 -15.95 2.73
N LEU A 52 2.08 -16.70 2.95
CA LEU A 52 1.99 -18.13 2.62
C LEU A 52 2.11 -18.42 1.12
N TYR A 53 1.52 -17.59 0.28
CA TYR A 53 1.63 -17.73 -1.17
C TYR A 53 3.08 -17.70 -1.66
N LEU A 54 3.91 -16.80 -1.10
CA LEU A 54 5.33 -16.73 -1.44
C LEU A 54 6.11 -17.96 -0.98
N GLN A 55 5.75 -18.55 0.16
CA GLN A 55 6.40 -19.77 0.67
C GLN A 55 6.22 -20.94 -0.32
N TRP A 56 5.06 -21.04 -0.98
CA TRP A 56 4.77 -22.09 -1.94
C TRP A 56 5.40 -21.83 -3.31
N ARG A 57 5.56 -20.58 -3.70
CA ARG A 57 6.15 -20.18 -4.99
C ARG A 57 7.57 -19.64 -4.83
N ARG A 58 8.55 -20.52 -4.65
CA ARG A 58 9.97 -20.15 -4.74
C ARG A 58 10.29 -19.64 -6.16
N ALA A 59 10.49 -18.34 -6.33
CA ALA A 59 10.85 -17.75 -7.61
C ALA A 59 12.30 -17.29 -7.65
N ARG A 60 12.76 -17.09 -8.90
CA ARG A 60 14.15 -16.78 -9.23
C ARG A 60 14.62 -15.40 -8.76
N SER A 61 13.75 -14.40 -8.62
CA SER A 61 14.16 -13.03 -8.25
C SER A 61 13.17 -12.38 -7.29
N SER A 62 13.58 -12.25 -6.04
CA SER A 62 12.81 -11.56 -4.97
C SER A 62 12.74 -10.05 -5.22
N VAL A 63 13.81 -9.45 -5.82
CA VAL A 63 13.85 -8.02 -6.15
C VAL A 63 12.80 -7.67 -7.21
N LEU A 64 12.69 -8.46 -8.28
CA LEU A 64 11.68 -8.23 -9.32
C LEU A 64 10.25 -8.38 -8.79
N ARG A 65 10.02 -9.39 -7.94
CA ARG A 65 8.71 -9.60 -7.33
C ARG A 65 8.34 -8.44 -6.42
N LEU A 66 9.26 -8.00 -5.57
CA LEU A 66 9.03 -6.85 -4.71
C LEU A 66 8.73 -5.61 -5.55
N GLN A 67 9.45 -5.36 -6.66
CA GLN A 67 9.16 -4.25 -7.55
C GLN A 67 7.75 -4.30 -8.15
N VAL A 68 7.26 -5.49 -8.52
CA VAL A 68 5.88 -5.65 -9.01
C VAL A 68 4.87 -5.39 -7.89
N VAL A 69 5.12 -5.88 -6.68
CA VAL A 69 4.28 -5.65 -5.51
C VAL A 69 4.18 -4.14 -5.22
N GLU A 70 5.31 -3.42 -5.23
CA GLU A 70 5.33 -1.97 -5.01
C GLU A 70 4.52 -1.19 -6.07
N ILE A 71 4.62 -1.58 -7.34
CA ILE A 71 3.81 -0.99 -8.43
C ILE A 71 2.32 -1.21 -8.18
N LEU A 72 1.93 -2.45 -7.85
CA LEU A 72 0.53 -2.78 -7.61
C LEU A 72 -0.01 -2.08 -6.36
N LEU A 73 0.77 -2.01 -5.28
CA LEU A 73 0.39 -1.27 -4.08
C LEU A 73 0.26 0.23 -4.33
N THR A 74 1.18 0.79 -5.10
CA THR A 74 1.12 2.20 -5.52
C THR A 74 -0.19 2.51 -6.25
N VAL A 75 -0.59 1.65 -7.18
CA VAL A 75 -1.83 1.84 -7.96
C VAL A 75 -3.07 1.54 -7.12
N CYS A 76 -3.11 0.39 -6.48
CA CYS A 76 -4.28 -0.03 -5.69
C CYS A 76 -4.48 0.85 -4.46
N GLY A 77 -3.41 1.19 -3.74
CA GLY A 77 -3.46 2.03 -2.56
C GLY A 77 -3.87 3.46 -2.89
N GLY A 78 -3.18 4.09 -3.87
CA GLY A 78 -3.49 5.46 -4.30
C GLY A 78 -4.86 5.61 -4.94
N GLY A 79 -5.31 4.59 -5.68
CA GLY A 79 -6.62 4.57 -6.33
C GLY A 79 -7.77 4.12 -5.43
N SER A 80 -7.50 3.51 -4.27
CA SER A 80 -8.52 2.87 -3.44
C SER A 80 -9.61 3.82 -2.96
N VAL A 81 -9.23 4.91 -2.35
CA VAL A 81 -10.16 5.91 -1.78
C VAL A 81 -10.95 6.60 -2.88
N VAL A 82 -10.26 7.15 -3.87
CA VAL A 82 -10.90 7.83 -5.02
C VAL A 82 -11.81 6.89 -5.79
N GLY A 83 -11.39 5.64 -5.98
CA GLY A 83 -12.19 4.62 -6.64
C GLY A 83 -13.53 4.34 -5.93
N ILE A 84 -13.54 4.30 -4.59
CA ILE A 84 -14.76 4.14 -3.81
C ILE A 84 -15.67 5.36 -3.98
N PHE A 85 -15.14 6.60 -3.89
CA PHE A 85 -15.92 7.82 -4.11
C PHE A 85 -16.52 7.89 -5.52
N LEU A 86 -15.76 7.54 -6.55
CA LEU A 86 -16.24 7.56 -7.94
C LEU A 86 -17.34 6.52 -8.19
N LEU A 87 -17.22 5.32 -7.61
CA LEU A 87 -18.24 4.28 -7.77
C LEU A 87 -19.53 4.62 -7.02
N ASP A 88 -19.43 5.23 -5.84
CA ASP A 88 -20.58 5.73 -5.10
C ASP A 88 -21.28 6.85 -5.86
N GLY A 89 -20.53 7.87 -6.33
CA GLY A 89 -21.06 8.96 -7.13
C GLY A 89 -21.62 8.53 -8.50
N ALA A 90 -21.19 7.38 -9.03
CA ALA A 90 -21.79 6.77 -10.22
C ALA A 90 -23.11 6.03 -9.91
N GLY A 91 -23.59 6.07 -8.66
CA GLY A 91 -24.83 5.45 -8.24
C GLY A 91 -24.72 3.93 -8.03
N LEU A 92 -23.52 3.40 -7.75
CA LEU A 92 -23.36 1.98 -7.45
C LEU A 92 -24.11 1.65 -6.14
N PRO A 93 -25.00 0.63 -6.12
CA PRO A 93 -25.72 0.26 -4.90
C PRO A 93 -24.77 -0.11 -3.76
N THR A 94 -25.21 0.10 -2.52
CA THR A 94 -24.42 -0.12 -1.30
C THR A 94 -23.76 -1.51 -1.22
N LEU A 95 -24.49 -2.57 -1.66
CA LEU A 95 -23.97 -3.94 -1.58
C LEU A 95 -22.77 -4.17 -2.53
N PRO A 96 -22.86 -3.90 -3.86
CA PRO A 96 -21.70 -3.99 -4.77
C PRO A 96 -20.55 -3.08 -4.35
N LEU A 97 -20.82 -1.86 -3.88
CA LEU A 97 -19.80 -0.94 -3.39
C LEU A 97 -19.06 -1.52 -2.19
N SER A 98 -19.79 -2.11 -1.24
CA SER A 98 -19.19 -2.79 -0.08
C SER A 98 -18.34 -3.98 -0.51
N ILE A 99 -18.80 -4.80 -1.45
CA ILE A 99 -18.03 -5.93 -1.99
C ILE A 99 -16.73 -5.44 -2.63
N TRP A 100 -16.78 -4.38 -3.43
CA TRP A 100 -15.60 -3.78 -4.05
C TRP A 100 -14.60 -3.28 -3.02
N ALA A 101 -15.07 -2.56 -2.00
CA ALA A 101 -14.21 -2.04 -0.95
C ALA A 101 -13.52 -3.18 -0.16
N HIS A 102 -14.25 -4.25 0.19
CA HIS A 102 -13.65 -5.41 0.85
C HIS A 102 -12.68 -6.18 -0.06
N PHE A 103 -12.97 -6.24 -1.38
CA PHE A 103 -12.04 -6.79 -2.36
C PHE A 103 -10.72 -6.00 -2.39
N LEU A 104 -10.77 -4.67 -2.33
CA LEU A 104 -9.56 -3.83 -2.24
C LEU A 104 -8.75 -4.11 -0.97
N ILE A 105 -9.42 -4.31 0.19
CA ILE A 105 -8.76 -4.69 1.44
C ILE A 105 -7.99 -6.01 1.25
N ILE A 106 -8.61 -7.01 0.62
CA ILE A 106 -7.98 -8.31 0.37
C ILE A 106 -6.77 -8.14 -0.55
N VAL A 107 -6.92 -7.42 -1.66
CA VAL A 107 -5.84 -7.23 -2.63
C VAL A 107 -4.65 -6.52 -1.99
N ILE A 108 -4.89 -5.39 -1.32
CA ILE A 108 -3.83 -4.61 -0.67
C ILE A 108 -3.20 -5.43 0.46
N GLY A 109 -4.00 -6.11 1.30
CA GLY A 109 -3.51 -6.97 2.36
C GLY A 109 -2.64 -8.13 1.85
N VAL A 110 -3.02 -8.80 0.76
CA VAL A 110 -2.19 -9.85 0.14
C VAL A 110 -0.86 -9.29 -0.36
N LEU A 111 -0.89 -8.14 -1.02
CA LEU A 111 0.33 -7.50 -1.55
C LEU A 111 1.28 -7.09 -0.42
N THR A 112 0.78 -6.41 0.61
CA THR A 112 1.60 -6.02 1.78
C THR A 112 2.13 -7.24 2.54
N GLY A 113 1.36 -8.31 2.64
CA GLY A 113 1.81 -9.57 3.24
C GLY A 113 2.97 -10.24 2.49
N MET A 114 3.20 -9.90 1.22
CA MET A 114 4.34 -10.39 0.44
C MET A 114 5.64 -9.61 0.71
N GLU A 115 5.58 -8.37 1.22
CA GLU A 115 6.74 -7.48 1.35
C GLU A 115 7.80 -8.04 2.30
N ILE A 116 7.40 -8.39 3.53
CA ILE A 116 8.34 -8.86 4.56
C ILE A 116 9.09 -10.13 4.13
N PRO A 117 8.43 -11.21 3.66
CA PRO A 117 9.13 -12.40 3.18
C PRO A 117 10.11 -12.10 2.04
N LEU A 118 9.74 -11.21 1.09
CA LEU A 118 10.61 -10.81 -0.01
C LEU A 118 11.82 -10.02 0.49
N LEU A 119 11.63 -9.12 1.45
CA LEU A 119 12.72 -8.36 2.06
C LEU A 119 13.68 -9.24 2.85
N ILE A 120 13.17 -10.21 3.60
CA ILE A 120 13.98 -11.22 4.30
C ILE A 120 14.80 -12.02 3.29
N GLU A 121 14.20 -12.46 2.18
CA GLU A 121 14.89 -13.21 1.14
C GLU A 121 15.99 -12.38 0.45
N ILE A 122 15.71 -11.10 0.15
CA ILE A 122 16.69 -10.16 -0.39
C ILE A 122 17.86 -9.96 0.59
N ARG A 123 17.57 -9.93 1.89
CA ARG A 123 18.54 -9.73 2.95
C ARG A 123 19.39 -10.99 3.26
N ASN A 124 18.77 -12.16 3.31
CA ASN A 124 19.47 -13.43 3.66
C ASN A 124 20.55 -13.81 2.65
N ARG A 125 20.58 -13.19 1.47
CA ARG A 125 21.71 -13.28 0.54
C ARG A 125 22.99 -12.63 1.06
N ASP A 126 22.89 -11.72 2.03
CA ASP A 126 24.03 -11.05 2.70
C ASP A 126 24.16 -11.59 4.14
N ARG A 127 24.73 -12.78 4.28
CA ARG A 127 24.98 -13.49 5.55
C ARG A 127 25.20 -12.56 6.75
N ARG A 128 24.28 -12.50 7.71
CA ARG A 128 24.40 -12.04 9.11
C ARG A 128 23.28 -11.14 9.65
N SER A 129 22.04 -11.38 9.36
CA SER A 129 21.04 -10.58 10.04
C SER A 129 19.90 -11.43 10.58
N SER A 130 19.60 -11.21 11.84
CA SER A 130 18.47 -11.85 12.52
C SER A 130 17.14 -11.43 11.88
N GLU A 131 16.29 -12.39 11.54
CA GLU A 131 14.89 -12.14 11.14
C GLU A 131 14.15 -11.31 12.17
N THR A 132 14.49 -11.48 13.46
CA THR A 132 14.00 -10.69 14.59
C THR A 132 14.20 -9.18 14.40
N SER A 133 15.36 -8.77 13.84
CA SER A 133 15.62 -7.34 13.60
C SER A 133 14.75 -6.76 12.49
N VAL A 134 14.35 -7.56 11.49
CA VAL A 134 13.41 -7.17 10.44
C VAL A 134 12.05 -6.92 11.05
N LEU A 135 11.55 -7.88 11.82
CA LEU A 135 10.25 -7.77 12.49
C LEU A 135 10.21 -6.60 13.50
N GLY A 136 11.31 -6.37 14.24
CA GLY A 136 11.37 -5.25 15.17
C GLY A 136 11.24 -3.89 14.47
N VAL A 137 11.95 -3.70 13.34
CA VAL A 137 11.86 -2.47 12.54
C VAL A 137 10.49 -2.32 11.89
N ASP A 138 9.89 -3.42 11.44
CA ASP A 138 8.55 -3.47 10.88
C ASP A 138 7.51 -2.98 11.91
N TYR A 139 7.51 -3.51 13.11
CA TYR A 139 6.58 -3.06 14.18
C TYR A 139 6.77 -1.58 14.55
N ILE A 140 8.02 -1.09 14.58
CA ILE A 140 8.28 0.33 14.84
C ILE A 140 7.76 1.19 13.69
N GLY A 141 7.93 0.76 12.45
CA GLY A 141 7.38 1.42 11.26
C GLY A 141 5.85 1.49 11.28
N ALA A 142 5.20 0.36 11.58
CA ALA A 142 3.75 0.29 11.71
C ALA A 142 3.23 1.20 12.84
N PHE A 143 3.88 1.20 14.00
CA PHE A 143 3.53 2.08 15.10
C PHE A 143 3.64 3.56 14.71
N ALA A 144 4.75 3.94 14.06
CA ALA A 144 4.94 5.31 13.56
C ALA A 144 3.86 5.70 12.53
N GLY A 145 3.52 4.78 11.61
CA GLY A 145 2.45 4.98 10.62
C GLY A 145 1.09 5.22 11.28
N THR A 146 0.76 4.44 12.30
CA THR A 146 -0.48 4.61 13.06
C THR A 146 -0.55 6.00 13.71
N LEU A 147 0.51 6.45 14.37
CA LEU A 147 0.54 7.78 15.01
C LEU A 147 0.45 8.90 13.98
N VAL A 148 1.24 8.82 12.90
CA VAL A 148 1.25 9.86 11.86
C VAL A 148 -0.10 9.91 11.14
N PHE A 149 -0.72 8.78 10.87
CA PHE A 149 -2.06 8.74 10.26
C PHE A 149 -3.09 9.38 11.18
N ALA A 150 -3.17 8.95 12.44
CA ALA A 150 -4.20 9.38 13.37
C ALA A 150 -4.08 10.86 13.77
N PHE A 151 -2.86 11.33 13.99
CA PHE A 151 -2.63 12.68 14.52
C PHE A 151 -2.25 13.72 13.48
N TYR A 152 -1.84 13.31 12.29
CA TYR A 152 -1.37 14.23 11.27
C TYR A 152 -2.03 14.05 9.91
N PHE A 153 -1.94 12.88 9.26
CA PHE A 153 -2.43 12.71 7.90
C PHE A 153 -3.93 12.90 7.79
N TYR A 154 -4.69 12.16 8.57
CA TYR A 154 -6.14 12.21 8.51
C TYR A 154 -6.72 13.56 8.96
N PRO A 155 -6.30 14.15 10.11
CA PRO A 155 -6.82 15.45 10.54
C PRO A 155 -6.41 16.62 9.64
N THR A 156 -5.22 16.57 9.02
CA THR A 156 -4.69 17.69 8.24
C THR A 156 -5.10 17.62 6.78
N PHE A 157 -5.03 16.43 6.18
CA PHE A 157 -5.20 16.26 4.74
C PHE A 157 -6.50 15.54 4.38
N GLY A 158 -7.10 14.78 5.29
CA GLY A 158 -8.25 13.93 5.00
C GLY A 158 -7.87 12.64 4.27
N LEU A 159 -8.85 11.94 3.67
CA LEU A 159 -8.67 10.60 3.10
C LEU A 159 -7.92 10.60 1.76
N VAL A 160 -8.35 11.44 0.81
CA VAL A 160 -7.85 11.40 -0.57
C VAL A 160 -6.38 11.82 -0.66
N PRO A 161 -5.95 12.98 -0.12
CA PRO A 161 -4.55 13.35 -0.16
C PRO A 161 -3.66 12.41 0.65
N SER A 162 -4.16 11.85 1.77
CA SER A 162 -3.42 10.86 2.56
C SER A 162 -3.15 9.59 1.77
N ALA A 163 -4.12 9.10 0.97
CA ALA A 163 -3.92 7.96 0.10
C ALA A 163 -2.84 8.23 -0.97
N PHE A 164 -2.84 9.41 -1.57
CA PHE A 164 -1.81 9.80 -2.55
C PHE A 164 -0.42 9.94 -1.90
N LEU A 165 -0.33 10.55 -0.70
CA LEU A 165 0.92 10.68 0.04
C LEU A 165 1.55 9.33 0.36
N VAL A 166 0.78 8.39 0.88
CA VAL A 166 1.27 7.06 1.23
C VAL A 166 1.68 6.30 -0.02
N SER A 167 0.89 6.38 -1.10
CA SER A 167 1.23 5.75 -2.37
C SER A 167 2.48 6.37 -3.01
N LEU A 168 2.69 7.67 -2.82
CA LEU A 168 3.92 8.35 -3.25
C LEU A 168 5.13 7.82 -2.47
N LEU A 169 5.02 7.67 -1.15
CA LEU A 169 6.07 7.05 -0.32
C LEU A 169 6.37 5.63 -0.77
N ASN A 170 5.35 4.84 -1.04
CA ASN A 170 5.49 3.49 -1.57
C ASN A 170 6.19 3.47 -2.94
N ALA A 171 5.81 4.40 -3.84
CA ALA A 171 6.46 4.57 -5.13
C ALA A 171 7.95 4.93 -4.99
N VAL A 172 8.31 5.77 -4.03
CA VAL A 172 9.71 6.10 -3.71
C VAL A 172 10.47 4.86 -3.24
N VAL A 173 9.88 4.02 -2.41
CA VAL A 173 10.48 2.73 -2.00
C VAL A 173 10.74 1.86 -3.22
N GLY A 174 9.77 1.73 -4.12
CA GLY A 174 9.93 1.02 -5.38
C GLY A 174 11.12 1.55 -6.21
N MET A 175 11.33 2.87 -6.26
CA MET A 175 12.51 3.47 -6.91
C MET A 175 13.81 3.16 -6.17
N LEU A 176 13.79 3.13 -4.84
CA LEU A 176 14.97 2.81 -4.02
C LEU A 176 15.43 1.35 -4.16
N LEU A 177 14.57 0.45 -4.69
CA LEU A 177 14.98 -0.91 -5.06
C LEU A 177 16.07 -0.94 -6.14
N LEU A 178 16.31 0.18 -6.86
CA LEU A 178 17.46 0.34 -7.73
C LEU A 178 18.78 0.05 -7.02
N THR A 179 18.87 0.33 -5.73
CA THR A 179 20.06 0.04 -4.91
C THR A 179 20.35 -1.46 -4.78
N GLN A 180 19.33 -2.31 -5.00
CA GLN A 180 19.42 -3.78 -4.92
C GLN A 180 19.68 -4.45 -6.28
N ARG A 181 19.91 -3.65 -7.35
CA ARG A 181 20.13 -4.15 -8.73
C ARG A 181 21.28 -5.17 -8.86
N GLY A 182 22.26 -5.10 -7.97
CA GLY A 182 23.38 -6.05 -7.93
C GLY A 182 22.97 -7.49 -7.60
N LYS A 183 21.75 -7.69 -7.05
CA LYS A 183 21.21 -9.01 -6.68
C LYS A 183 20.39 -9.65 -7.82
N LEU A 184 20.25 -8.95 -8.96
CA LEU A 184 19.53 -9.42 -10.15
C LEU A 184 20.42 -10.29 -11.03
N GLY A 185 19.84 -11.34 -11.62
CA GLY A 185 20.47 -12.14 -12.67
C GLY A 185 20.64 -11.34 -13.97
N SER A 186 21.60 -11.76 -14.82
CA SER A 186 21.90 -11.06 -16.08
C SER A 186 20.71 -10.94 -17.03
N GLY A 187 19.80 -11.93 -17.05
CA GLY A 187 18.58 -11.90 -17.87
C GLY A 187 17.39 -11.11 -17.29
N GLU A 188 17.49 -10.65 -16.05
CA GLU A 188 16.41 -9.98 -15.32
C GLU A 188 16.53 -8.46 -15.35
N ARG A 189 17.69 -7.94 -15.69
CA ARG A 189 17.97 -6.48 -15.66
C ARG A 189 17.08 -5.68 -16.60
N GLY A 190 16.82 -6.20 -17.80
CA GLY A 190 15.93 -5.51 -18.75
C GLY A 190 14.52 -5.33 -18.20
N ARG A 191 13.91 -6.41 -17.67
CA ARG A 191 12.59 -6.35 -17.04
C ARG A 191 12.55 -5.40 -15.83
N PHE A 192 13.61 -5.41 -15.02
CA PHE A 192 13.72 -4.52 -13.89
C PHE A 192 13.72 -3.04 -14.32
N HIS A 193 14.47 -2.68 -15.36
CA HIS A 193 14.48 -1.31 -15.87
C HIS A 193 13.12 -0.88 -16.44
N THR A 194 12.39 -1.78 -17.11
CA THR A 194 11.03 -1.50 -17.59
C THR A 194 10.08 -1.24 -16.41
N LEU A 195 10.13 -2.06 -15.38
CA LEU A 195 9.32 -1.87 -14.16
C LEU A 195 9.69 -0.57 -13.43
N LEU A 196 10.99 -0.26 -13.37
CA LEU A 196 11.46 0.98 -12.77
C LEU A 196 10.99 2.22 -13.53
N ALA A 197 10.96 2.17 -14.88
CA ALA A 197 10.40 3.24 -15.68
C ALA A 197 8.89 3.41 -15.43
N GLY A 198 8.14 2.30 -15.31
CA GLY A 198 6.73 2.34 -14.89
C GLY A 198 6.53 2.95 -13.50
N GLN A 199 7.39 2.60 -12.54
CA GLN A 199 7.36 3.18 -11.20
C GLN A 199 7.65 4.69 -11.22
N ALA A 200 8.62 5.13 -12.02
CA ALA A 200 8.94 6.55 -12.18
C ALA A 200 7.75 7.33 -12.77
N LEU A 201 7.07 6.75 -13.77
CA LEU A 201 5.84 7.32 -14.32
C LEU A 201 4.73 7.43 -13.27
N LEU A 202 4.50 6.37 -12.49
CA LEU A 202 3.52 6.39 -11.39
C LEU A 202 3.84 7.46 -10.35
N LEU A 203 5.12 7.61 -10.00
CA LEU A 203 5.57 8.63 -9.07
C LEU A 203 5.26 10.05 -9.61
N ALA A 204 5.52 10.30 -10.90
CA ALA A 204 5.19 11.58 -11.53
C ALA A 204 3.66 11.83 -11.56
N VAL A 205 2.86 10.80 -11.88
CA VAL A 205 1.39 10.88 -11.86
C VAL A 205 0.88 11.15 -10.45
N LEU A 206 1.38 10.46 -9.44
CA LEU A 206 0.97 10.67 -8.04
C LEU A 206 1.36 12.06 -7.54
N ALA A 207 2.53 12.57 -7.92
CA ALA A 207 2.94 13.93 -7.59
C ALA A 207 1.98 14.98 -8.21
N LEU A 208 1.54 14.76 -9.44
CA LEU A 208 0.54 15.59 -10.10
C LEU A 208 -0.83 15.48 -9.42
N LEU A 209 -1.28 14.26 -9.07
CA LEU A 209 -2.53 14.03 -8.35
C LEU A 209 -2.49 14.68 -6.96
N LEU A 210 -1.36 14.60 -6.27
CA LEU A 210 -1.17 15.25 -4.97
C LEU A 210 -1.21 16.77 -5.10
N TRP A 211 -0.63 17.35 -6.16
CA TRP A 211 -0.74 18.78 -6.43
C TRP A 211 -2.18 19.23 -6.70
N ARG A 212 -3.03 18.34 -7.24
CA ARG A 212 -4.46 18.58 -7.50
C ARG A 212 -5.37 17.99 -6.41
N ALA A 213 -4.78 17.54 -5.28
CA ALA A 213 -5.50 16.76 -4.28
C ALA A 213 -6.69 17.49 -3.67
N ASP A 214 -6.61 18.82 -3.47
CA ASP A 214 -7.71 19.62 -2.96
C ASP A 214 -8.91 19.60 -3.92
N ALA A 215 -8.66 19.86 -5.21
CA ALA A 215 -9.71 19.82 -6.23
C ALA A 215 -10.34 18.42 -6.38
N ILE A 216 -9.53 17.36 -6.26
CA ILE A 216 -10.00 15.97 -6.30
C ILE A 216 -10.83 15.68 -5.04
N SER A 217 -10.41 16.15 -3.87
CA SER A 217 -11.14 15.98 -2.61
C SER A 217 -12.50 16.68 -2.64
N GLU A 218 -12.56 17.92 -3.16
CA GLU A 218 -13.82 18.67 -3.35
C GLU A 218 -14.75 17.94 -4.33
N MET A 219 -14.23 17.43 -5.43
CA MET A 219 -14.99 16.62 -6.38
C MET A 219 -15.54 15.34 -5.69
N CYS A 220 -14.70 14.61 -4.96
CA CYS A 220 -15.12 13.42 -4.23
C CYS A 220 -16.22 13.74 -3.20
N LEU A 221 -16.06 14.84 -2.46
CA LEU A 221 -17.04 15.28 -1.47
C LEU A 221 -18.36 15.69 -2.13
N SER A 222 -18.33 16.39 -3.26
CA SER A 222 -19.52 16.76 -4.00
C SER A 222 -20.29 15.55 -4.55
N LEU A 223 -19.58 14.51 -4.99
CA LEU A 223 -20.17 13.24 -5.42
C LEU A 223 -20.86 12.54 -4.24
N TYR A 224 -20.19 12.45 -3.10
CA TYR A 224 -20.73 11.82 -1.89
C TYR A 224 -21.99 12.52 -1.37
N LEU A 225 -21.99 13.87 -1.35
CA LEU A 225 -23.17 14.66 -0.90
C LEU A 225 -24.29 14.65 -1.93
N GLY A 226 -24.02 14.46 -3.21
CA GLY A 226 -25.01 14.37 -4.29
C GLY A 226 -25.66 12.99 -4.41
N SER A 227 -25.03 11.95 -3.86
CA SER A 227 -25.55 10.57 -3.83
C SER A 227 -26.36 10.23 -2.58
N SER A 228 -26.30 11.08 -1.55
CA SER A 228 -27.06 10.98 -0.30
C SER A 228 -28.39 11.75 -0.39
#